data_d7890cb9caa06e5646aa503a75469a9b
#
_entry.id   d7890cb9caa06e5646aa503a75469a9b
#
_cell.length_a   1.000
_cell.length_b   1.000
_cell.length_c   1.000
_cell.angle_alpha   90.00
_cell.angle_beta   90.00
_cell.angle_gamma   90.00
#
_symmetry.space_group_name_H-M   'P 1'
#
loop_
_entity.id
_entity.type
_entity.pdbx_description
1 polymer ?
#
loop_
_entity_poly.entity_id
_entity_poly.type
_entity_poly.pdbx_seq_one_letter_code
_entity_poly.pdbx_strand_id
1 'polypeptide(L)'
;MAKKLEKAESCSCENCGCNSWGRVLGVSLSALGLIISIITCLLACGALFCAQKAYETSKASYDFNVLSAGGEENFNRMSRVYASQGYIDYMSQYAQQGEEQFGLTEDNSEPAQPTDNAYASLDSLRDIAVNLGTDKAALQSCIEESRYTEDVNNMMSQGNQLFGVNGTPGNVIVDRENGNYILVSGAYPVDEFVNAINEYKNGAENYVAGGDEVKNVVEDMLANVPVRGDANARFTIVEYTELLCPFCQRHSQAWTINSVMEQFPWEVNSVSRHFIIHGDEALQLASAMECIAELNPSAYYETFEEAFKGL
;
A
#
# COMPACT_ATOMS: atom_id res chain seq x y z
N MET A 1 9.09 9.63 19.79
CA MET A 1 8.04 10.33 20.58
C MET A 1 7.20 9.35 21.41
N ALA A 2 7.82 8.69 22.38
CA ALA A 2 7.14 7.75 23.25
C ALA A 2 7.36 8.21 24.72
N LYS A 3 6.57 9.20 25.17
CA LYS A 3 6.44 9.57 26.59
C LYS A 3 5.31 10.60 26.77
N LYS A 4 4.06 10.16 26.65
CA LYS A 4 2.89 10.87 27.20
C LYS A 4 1.62 9.99 27.20
N LEU A 5 1.72 8.80 27.77
CA LEU A 5 0.57 7.96 28.06
C LEU A 5 0.64 7.51 29.52
N GLU A 6 0.64 8.50 30.44
CA GLU A 6 0.36 8.25 31.86
C GLU A 6 -0.36 9.48 32.39
N LYS A 7 -1.68 9.39 32.42
CA LYS A 7 -2.59 9.85 33.47
C LYS A 7 -4.03 9.74 32.96
N ALA A 8 -4.58 8.52 33.06
CA ALA A 8 -6.02 8.37 33.16
C ALA A 8 -6.42 8.81 34.58
N GLU A 9 -6.79 10.08 34.72
CA GLU A 9 -7.45 10.54 35.93
C GLU A 9 -8.83 9.88 36.00
N SER A 10 -9.07 9.17 37.10
CA SER A 10 -10.35 8.57 37.46
C SER A 10 -11.45 9.63 37.41
N CYS A 11 -12.44 9.47 36.53
CA CYS A 11 -13.67 10.26 36.58
C CYS A 11 -14.36 9.99 37.92
N SER A 12 -14.32 10.97 38.82
CA SER A 12 -15.18 10.95 40.01
C SER A 12 -16.60 11.32 39.60
N CYS A 13 -17.60 10.69 40.19
CA CYS A 13 -19.03 10.93 39.92
C CYS A 13 -19.49 12.39 40.11
N GLU A 14 -18.67 13.25 40.62
CA GLU A 14 -18.99 14.69 40.83
C GLU A 14 -18.99 15.51 39.54
N ASN A 15 -18.27 15.07 38.50
CA ASN A 15 -18.17 15.82 37.24
C ASN A 15 -19.14 15.35 36.12
N CYS A 16 -19.91 14.28 36.35
CA CYS A 16 -20.83 13.75 35.34
C CYS A 16 -22.28 14.27 35.41
N GLY A 17 -22.55 15.35 36.11
CA GLY A 17 -23.88 16.01 36.09
C GLY A 17 -25.03 15.16 36.72
N CYS A 18 -24.73 14.07 37.41
CA CYS A 18 -25.74 13.18 38.03
C CYS A 18 -26.52 13.83 39.19
N ASN A 19 -26.08 14.98 39.70
CA ASN A 19 -26.75 15.68 40.81
C ASN A 19 -27.99 16.52 40.42
N SER A 20 -28.30 16.70 39.12
CA SER A 20 -29.45 17.53 38.71
C SER A 20 -30.77 16.76 38.52
N TRP A 21 -30.72 15.45 38.36
CA TRP A 21 -31.90 14.63 38.05
C TRP A 21 -32.74 14.23 39.27
N GLY A 22 -32.17 14.28 40.48
CA GLY A 22 -32.88 13.96 41.72
C GLY A 22 -33.93 15.03 42.13
N ARG A 23 -33.91 16.23 41.53
CA ARG A 23 -34.82 17.32 41.87
C ARG A 23 -36.04 17.47 40.98
N VAL A 24 -36.11 16.74 39.86
CA VAL A 24 -37.18 16.98 38.87
C VAL A 24 -38.41 16.09 39.12
N LEU A 25 -38.31 15.00 39.87
CA LEU A 25 -39.38 14.01 39.96
C LEU A 25 -40.07 13.86 41.34
N GLY A 26 -39.87 14.71 42.33
CA GLY A 26 -40.69 14.82 43.54
C GLY A 26 -41.15 13.49 44.20
N VAL A 27 -40.50 12.37 43.95
CA VAL A 27 -40.86 11.03 44.40
C VAL A 27 -39.86 10.60 45.49
N SER A 28 -40.38 10.26 46.66
CA SER A 28 -39.58 9.65 47.70
C SER A 28 -39.17 8.27 47.24
N LEU A 29 -37.92 8.15 46.80
CA LEU A 29 -37.34 6.88 46.29
C LEU A 29 -37.15 5.92 47.48
N SER A 30 -37.79 4.75 47.42
CA SER A 30 -37.42 3.61 48.27
C SER A 30 -35.96 3.22 48.01
N ALA A 31 -35.30 2.60 48.98
CA ALA A 31 -33.90 2.16 48.87
C ALA A 31 -33.61 1.38 47.54
N LEU A 32 -34.61 0.64 47.06
CA LEU A 32 -34.55 -0.09 45.79
C LEU A 32 -34.50 0.85 44.58
N GLY A 33 -35.27 1.95 44.57
CA GLY A 33 -35.26 2.96 43.50
C GLY A 33 -33.93 3.71 43.44
N LEU A 34 -33.30 3.94 44.58
CA LEU A 34 -31.99 4.57 44.63
C LEU A 34 -30.90 3.66 44.05
N ILE A 35 -30.94 2.35 44.35
CA ILE A 35 -30.00 1.35 43.79
C ILE A 35 -30.16 1.24 42.27
N ILE A 36 -31.40 1.17 41.76
CA ILE A 36 -31.66 1.12 40.33
C ILE A 36 -31.16 2.40 39.62
N SER A 37 -31.37 3.57 40.22
CA SER A 37 -30.89 4.84 39.68
C SER A 37 -29.36 4.92 39.60
N ILE A 38 -28.67 4.42 40.62
CA ILE A 38 -27.19 4.35 40.66
C ILE A 38 -26.68 3.39 39.58
N ILE A 39 -27.28 2.19 39.48
CA ILE A 39 -26.88 1.21 38.44
C ILE A 39 -27.09 1.76 37.04
N THR A 40 -28.23 2.42 36.80
CA THR A 40 -28.51 3.06 35.47
C THR A 40 -27.50 4.16 35.14
N CYS A 41 -27.14 4.96 36.15
CA CYS A 41 -26.14 6.01 36.00
C CYS A 41 -24.74 5.44 35.69
N LEU A 42 -24.34 4.38 36.39
CA LEU A 42 -23.06 3.70 36.14
C LEU A 42 -23.00 3.04 34.77
N LEU A 43 -24.09 2.43 34.33
CA LEU A 43 -24.18 1.85 32.98
C LEU A 43 -24.13 2.94 31.90
N ALA A 44 -24.81 4.06 32.09
CA ALA A 44 -24.77 5.18 31.17
C ALA A 44 -23.37 5.83 31.10
N CYS A 45 -22.71 6.01 32.26
CA CYS A 45 -21.33 6.53 32.30
C CYS A 45 -20.35 5.55 31.65
N GLY A 46 -20.51 4.24 31.88
CA GLY A 46 -19.72 3.20 31.22
C GLY A 46 -19.90 3.20 29.70
N ALA A 47 -21.12 3.33 29.23
CA ALA A 47 -21.43 3.41 27.79
C ALA A 47 -20.84 4.68 27.14
N LEU A 48 -20.92 5.82 27.82
CA LEU A 48 -20.32 7.07 27.35
C LEU A 48 -18.80 6.99 27.31
N PHE A 49 -18.18 6.41 28.32
CA PHE A 49 -16.73 6.21 28.35
C PHE A 49 -16.27 5.26 27.23
N CYS A 50 -16.98 4.15 27.01
CA CYS A 50 -16.69 3.24 25.91
C CYS A 50 -16.88 3.92 24.55
N ALA A 51 -17.92 4.71 24.38
CA ALA A 51 -18.17 5.47 23.16
C ALA A 51 -17.07 6.53 22.92
N GLN A 52 -16.65 7.25 23.97
CA GLN A 52 -15.56 8.22 23.89
C GLN A 52 -14.24 7.54 23.49
N LYS A 53 -13.90 6.43 24.13
CA LYS A 53 -12.69 5.67 23.81
C LYS A 53 -12.73 5.07 22.39
N ALA A 54 -13.88 4.57 21.96
CA ALA A 54 -14.07 4.10 20.60
C ALA A 54 -13.90 5.23 19.56
N TYR A 55 -14.45 6.42 19.88
CA TYR A 55 -14.28 7.62 19.04
C TYR A 55 -12.81 8.03 18.95
N GLU A 56 -12.09 8.11 20.07
CA GLU A 56 -10.66 8.48 20.10
C GLU A 56 -9.80 7.47 19.32
N THR A 57 -10.09 6.16 19.46
CA THR A 57 -9.40 5.11 18.69
C THR A 57 -9.72 5.21 17.21
N SER A 58 -10.99 5.43 16.86
CA SER A 58 -11.42 5.61 15.47
C SER A 58 -10.79 6.85 14.84
N LYS A 59 -10.74 7.96 15.59
CA LYS A 59 -10.10 9.19 15.15
C LYS A 59 -8.60 9.01 14.95
N ALA A 60 -7.90 8.35 15.88
CA ALA A 60 -6.47 8.07 15.74
C ALA A 60 -6.17 7.18 14.52
N SER A 61 -7.03 6.19 14.26
CA SER A 61 -6.95 5.35 13.06
C SER A 61 -7.22 6.15 11.78
N TYR A 62 -8.22 7.05 11.81
CA TYR A 62 -8.52 7.96 10.70
C TYR A 62 -7.34 8.89 10.43
N ASP A 63 -6.82 9.58 11.45
CA ASP A 63 -5.69 10.50 11.33
C ASP A 63 -4.43 9.79 10.79
N PHE A 64 -4.17 8.54 11.24
CA PHE A 64 -3.10 7.71 10.72
C PHE A 64 -3.31 7.37 9.24
N ASN A 65 -4.51 6.96 8.85
CA ASN A 65 -4.84 6.60 7.47
C ASN A 65 -4.77 7.82 6.54
N VAL A 66 -5.21 8.99 7.01
CA VAL A 66 -5.09 10.26 6.27
C VAL A 66 -3.61 10.62 6.04
N LEU A 67 -2.77 10.51 7.08
CA LEU A 67 -1.33 10.76 6.95
C LEU A 67 -0.66 9.74 6.02
N SER A 68 -1.03 8.46 6.13
CA SER A 68 -0.51 7.38 5.28
C SER A 68 -0.93 7.52 3.82
N ALA A 69 -2.07 8.13 3.56
CA ALA A 69 -2.57 8.41 2.20
C ALA A 69 -1.97 9.70 1.59
N GLY A 70 -1.09 10.40 2.32
CA GLY A 70 -0.54 11.69 1.85
C GLY A 70 -1.50 12.87 1.97
N GLY A 71 -2.48 12.78 2.88
CA GLY A 71 -3.41 13.86 3.22
C GLY A 71 -4.88 13.50 3.06
N GLU A 72 -5.75 14.37 3.56
CA GLU A 72 -7.20 14.12 3.67
C GLU A 72 -7.87 13.97 2.29
N GLU A 73 -7.43 14.68 1.29
CA GLU A 73 -7.99 14.61 -0.06
C GLU A 73 -7.70 13.26 -0.71
N ASN A 74 -6.46 12.80 -0.65
CA ASN A 74 -6.07 11.47 -1.13
C ASN A 74 -6.79 10.36 -0.36
N PHE A 75 -6.90 10.48 0.97
CA PHE A 75 -7.64 9.54 1.79
C PHE A 75 -9.12 9.47 1.38
N ASN A 76 -9.77 10.61 1.16
CA ASN A 76 -11.17 10.66 0.73
C ASN A 76 -11.37 10.10 -0.68
N ARG A 77 -10.39 10.29 -1.57
CA ARG A 77 -10.40 9.68 -2.91
C ARG A 77 -10.26 8.17 -2.82
N MET A 78 -9.29 7.67 -2.07
CA MET A 78 -9.10 6.25 -1.82
C MET A 78 -10.34 5.62 -1.19
N SER A 79 -10.93 6.26 -0.19
CA SER A 79 -12.14 5.78 0.47
C SER A 79 -13.34 5.67 -0.50
N ARG A 80 -13.45 6.58 -1.46
CA ARG A 80 -14.48 6.50 -2.53
C ARG A 80 -14.23 5.33 -3.47
N VAL A 81 -12.98 5.07 -3.81
CA VAL A 81 -12.60 3.91 -4.64
C VAL A 81 -12.91 2.60 -3.92
N TYR A 82 -12.49 2.48 -2.65
CA TYR A 82 -12.81 1.29 -1.84
C TYR A 82 -14.33 1.05 -1.66
N ALA A 83 -15.12 2.11 -1.64
CA ALA A 83 -16.56 2.04 -1.58
C ALA A 83 -17.23 1.90 -2.96
N SER A 84 -16.48 1.97 -4.04
CA SER A 84 -17.04 1.81 -5.39
C SER A 84 -17.52 0.38 -5.64
N GLN A 85 -18.61 0.25 -6.38
CA GLN A 85 -19.15 -1.06 -6.74
C GLN A 85 -18.10 -1.89 -7.52
N GLY A 86 -17.37 -1.25 -8.42
CA GLY A 86 -16.31 -1.91 -9.19
C GLY A 86 -15.19 -2.49 -8.32
N TYR A 87 -14.78 -1.79 -7.27
CA TYR A 87 -13.80 -2.31 -6.31
C TYR A 87 -14.37 -3.47 -5.47
N ILE A 88 -15.61 -3.32 -5.00
CA ILE A 88 -16.31 -4.38 -4.24
C ILE A 88 -16.46 -5.64 -5.09
N ASP A 89 -16.90 -5.51 -6.35
CA ASP A 89 -17.05 -6.62 -7.28
C ASP A 89 -15.70 -7.30 -7.58
N TYR A 90 -14.65 -6.49 -7.80
CA TYR A 90 -13.30 -6.95 -7.99
C TYR A 90 -12.78 -7.74 -6.77
N MET A 91 -12.92 -7.20 -5.55
CA MET A 91 -12.51 -7.89 -4.32
C MET A 91 -13.34 -9.15 -4.06
N SER A 92 -14.63 -9.16 -4.43
CA SER A 92 -15.51 -10.34 -4.32
C SER A 92 -15.08 -11.45 -5.25
N GLN A 93 -14.71 -11.14 -6.50
CA GLN A 93 -14.16 -12.12 -7.45
C GLN A 93 -12.83 -12.68 -6.94
N TYR A 94 -11.99 -11.83 -6.38
CA TYR A 94 -10.72 -12.24 -5.80
C TYR A 94 -10.90 -13.19 -4.60
N ALA A 95 -11.84 -12.89 -3.69
CA ALA A 95 -12.16 -13.77 -2.57
C ALA A 95 -12.63 -15.15 -3.06
N GLN A 96 -13.51 -15.19 -4.09
CA GLN A 96 -13.97 -16.44 -4.69
C GLN A 96 -12.84 -17.23 -5.35
N GLN A 97 -11.93 -16.57 -6.07
CA GLN A 97 -10.75 -17.23 -6.66
C GLN A 97 -9.80 -17.75 -5.58
N GLY A 98 -9.65 -17.01 -4.47
CA GLY A 98 -8.87 -17.45 -3.31
C GLY A 98 -9.47 -18.69 -2.65
N GLU A 99 -10.79 -18.76 -2.49
CA GLU A 99 -11.47 -19.94 -1.96
C GLU A 99 -11.30 -21.18 -2.87
N GLU A 100 -11.38 -21.01 -4.19
CA GLU A 100 -11.17 -22.10 -5.15
C GLU A 100 -9.70 -22.54 -5.23
N GLN A 101 -8.76 -21.58 -5.13
CA GLN A 101 -7.33 -21.86 -5.28
C GLN A 101 -6.67 -22.35 -3.98
N PHE A 102 -7.16 -21.90 -2.81
CA PHE A 102 -6.59 -22.21 -1.50
C PHE A 102 -7.43 -23.15 -0.65
N GLY A 103 -8.62 -23.58 -1.11
CA GLY A 103 -9.44 -24.60 -0.42
C GLY A 103 -9.84 -24.19 1.00
N LEU A 104 -10.15 -22.90 1.25
CA LEU A 104 -10.57 -22.39 2.54
C LEU A 104 -11.98 -22.91 2.87
N THR A 105 -12.05 -24.16 3.32
CA THR A 105 -13.20 -24.65 4.09
C THR A 105 -13.07 -24.12 5.51
N GLU A 106 -14.20 -23.75 6.14
CA GLU A 106 -14.28 -23.32 7.55
C GLU A 106 -13.78 -24.41 8.51
N ASP A 107 -12.49 -24.67 8.53
CA ASP A 107 -11.83 -25.44 9.57
C ASP A 107 -10.95 -24.49 10.37
N ASN A 108 -11.21 -24.40 11.69
CA ASN A 108 -10.51 -23.57 12.67
C ASN A 108 -9.07 -24.06 12.98
N SER A 109 -8.40 -24.66 12.03
CA SER A 109 -6.96 -24.91 12.08
C SER A 109 -6.23 -23.65 11.57
N GLU A 110 -5.18 -23.28 12.28
CA GLU A 110 -4.23 -22.23 11.91
C GLU A 110 -3.96 -22.26 10.41
N PRO A 111 -4.03 -21.14 9.67
CA PRO A 111 -3.81 -21.17 8.23
C PRO A 111 -2.47 -21.82 7.96
N ALA A 112 -2.50 -22.91 7.20
CA ALA A 112 -1.28 -23.60 6.76
C ALA A 112 -0.39 -22.54 6.11
N GLN A 113 0.83 -22.40 6.58
CA GLN A 113 1.83 -21.59 5.87
C GLN A 113 1.88 -22.08 4.42
N PRO A 114 1.93 -21.17 3.43
CA PRO A 114 2.03 -21.57 2.03
C PRO A 114 3.16 -22.57 1.91
N THR A 115 2.87 -23.74 1.35
CA THR A 115 3.88 -24.75 1.05
C THR A 115 4.91 -24.13 0.10
N ASP A 116 6.17 -24.46 0.27
CA ASP A 116 7.42 -23.91 -0.28
C ASP A 116 7.51 -23.59 -1.80
N ASN A 117 6.41 -23.59 -2.56
CA ASN A 117 6.42 -23.46 -4.02
C ASN A 117 5.57 -22.30 -4.59
N ALA A 118 5.03 -21.40 -3.75
CA ALA A 118 4.11 -20.35 -4.24
C ALA A 118 4.78 -18.99 -4.54
N TYR A 119 6.07 -18.82 -4.21
CA TYR A 119 6.76 -17.53 -4.34
C TYR A 119 8.08 -17.68 -5.10
N ALA A 120 8.51 -16.60 -5.77
CA ALA A 120 9.80 -16.54 -6.42
C ALA A 120 10.92 -16.85 -5.39
N SER A 121 11.80 -17.79 -5.72
CA SER A 121 13.03 -18.04 -4.97
C SER A 121 14.23 -17.45 -5.71
N LEU A 122 15.34 -17.24 -5.01
CA LEU A 122 16.56 -16.72 -5.62
C LEU A 122 17.09 -17.66 -6.72
N ASP A 123 16.96 -18.99 -6.53
CA ASP A 123 17.35 -19.98 -7.52
C ASP A 123 16.47 -19.93 -8.76
N SER A 124 15.15 -19.83 -8.59
CA SER A 124 14.23 -19.71 -9.71
C SER A 124 14.41 -18.41 -10.48
N LEU A 125 14.59 -17.28 -9.77
CA LEU A 125 14.85 -15.99 -10.38
C LEU A 125 16.12 -16.00 -11.24
N ARG A 126 17.20 -16.60 -10.70
CA ARG A 126 18.46 -16.78 -11.42
C ARG A 126 18.28 -17.64 -12.67
N ASP A 127 17.57 -18.76 -12.57
CA ASP A 127 17.35 -19.67 -13.70
C ASP A 127 16.51 -18.99 -14.79
N ILE A 128 15.49 -18.21 -14.44
CA ILE A 128 14.72 -17.39 -15.39
C ILE A 128 15.66 -16.41 -16.12
N ALA A 129 16.44 -15.62 -15.38
CA ALA A 129 17.33 -14.62 -15.97
C ALA A 129 18.39 -15.24 -16.90
N VAL A 130 18.95 -16.40 -16.52
CA VAL A 130 19.90 -17.15 -17.35
C VAL A 130 19.24 -17.68 -18.62
N ASN A 131 18.03 -18.19 -18.54
CA ASN A 131 17.26 -18.64 -19.71
C ASN A 131 16.94 -17.49 -20.66
N LEU A 132 16.82 -16.26 -20.15
CA LEU A 132 16.65 -15.02 -20.92
C LEU A 132 17.99 -14.42 -21.40
N GLY A 133 19.10 -15.13 -21.21
CA GLY A 133 20.40 -14.80 -21.77
C GLY A 133 21.34 -13.99 -20.86
N THR A 134 21.01 -13.86 -19.57
CA THR A 134 21.94 -13.25 -18.59
C THR A 134 23.11 -14.19 -18.30
N ASP A 135 24.35 -13.65 -18.24
CA ASP A 135 25.51 -14.44 -17.93
C ASP A 135 25.46 -15.00 -16.50
N LYS A 136 25.44 -16.32 -16.38
CA LYS A 136 25.27 -17.03 -15.10
C LYS A 136 26.36 -16.72 -14.10
N ALA A 137 27.62 -16.65 -14.55
CA ALA A 137 28.75 -16.45 -13.63
C ALA A 137 28.80 -15.01 -13.13
N ALA A 138 28.54 -14.04 -14.01
CA ALA A 138 28.47 -12.64 -13.65
C ALA A 138 27.28 -12.36 -12.69
N LEU A 139 26.12 -12.95 -12.96
CA LEU A 139 24.93 -12.82 -12.10
C LEU A 139 25.20 -13.40 -10.70
N GLN A 140 25.78 -14.60 -10.64
CA GLN A 140 26.13 -15.24 -9.37
C GLN A 140 27.12 -14.37 -8.55
N SER A 141 28.14 -13.82 -9.18
CA SER A 141 29.12 -12.95 -8.52
C SER A 141 28.46 -11.68 -7.98
N CYS A 142 27.59 -11.04 -8.77
CA CYS A 142 26.89 -9.82 -8.37
C CYS A 142 25.98 -10.08 -7.14
N ILE A 143 25.26 -11.21 -7.13
CA ILE A 143 24.39 -11.61 -6.02
C ILE A 143 25.22 -11.90 -4.76
N GLU A 144 26.29 -12.68 -4.87
CA GLU A 144 27.17 -13.05 -3.74
C GLU A 144 27.84 -11.81 -3.11
N GLU A 145 28.17 -10.81 -3.91
CA GLU A 145 28.72 -9.54 -3.45
C GLU A 145 27.68 -8.64 -2.75
N SER A 146 26.39 -8.98 -2.80
CA SER A 146 25.29 -8.15 -2.29
C SER A 146 25.33 -6.72 -2.84
N ARG A 147 25.74 -6.57 -4.10
CA ARG A 147 26.16 -5.32 -4.74
C ARG A 147 25.11 -4.21 -4.65
N TYR A 148 23.83 -4.57 -4.77
CA TYR A 148 22.72 -3.62 -4.82
C TYR A 148 21.86 -3.53 -3.56
N THR A 149 22.28 -4.14 -2.45
CA THR A 149 21.52 -4.11 -1.18
C THR A 149 21.31 -2.67 -0.67
N GLU A 150 22.36 -1.83 -0.74
CA GLU A 150 22.25 -0.43 -0.34
C GLU A 150 21.38 0.38 -1.29
N ASP A 151 21.47 0.13 -2.59
CA ASP A 151 20.65 0.82 -3.60
C ASP A 151 19.17 0.50 -3.42
N VAL A 152 18.80 -0.77 -3.14
CA VAL A 152 17.42 -1.15 -2.83
C VAL A 152 16.92 -0.42 -1.59
N ASN A 153 17.71 -0.30 -0.53
CA ASN A 153 17.34 0.45 0.67
C ASN A 153 17.15 1.96 0.37
N ASN A 154 17.98 2.51 -0.52
CA ASN A 154 17.84 3.90 -0.97
C ASN A 154 16.56 4.09 -1.80
N MET A 155 16.19 3.12 -2.65
CA MET A 155 14.92 3.15 -3.39
C MET A 155 13.71 3.20 -2.45
N MET A 156 13.70 2.37 -1.41
CA MET A 156 12.66 2.37 -0.38
C MET A 156 12.57 3.73 0.33
N SER A 157 13.71 4.23 0.75
CA SER A 157 13.80 5.53 1.46
C SER A 157 13.28 6.66 0.57
N GLN A 158 13.68 6.69 -0.69
CA GLN A 158 13.22 7.67 -1.68
C GLN A 158 11.70 7.57 -1.92
N GLY A 159 11.18 6.35 -2.12
CA GLY A 159 9.75 6.11 -2.31
C GLY A 159 8.91 6.61 -1.13
N ASN A 160 9.38 6.33 0.08
CA ASN A 160 8.70 6.75 1.30
C ASN A 160 8.77 8.27 1.52
N GLN A 161 9.96 8.86 1.42
CA GLN A 161 10.18 10.26 1.77
C GLN A 161 9.64 11.22 0.72
N LEU A 162 9.80 10.89 -0.56
CA LEU A 162 9.42 11.79 -1.65
C LEU A 162 7.95 11.61 -2.07
N PHE A 163 7.47 10.37 -2.12
CA PHE A 163 6.16 10.04 -2.67
C PHE A 163 5.16 9.53 -1.63
N GLY A 164 5.59 9.26 -0.39
CA GLY A 164 4.73 8.71 0.65
C GLY A 164 4.39 7.24 0.47
N VAL A 165 5.17 6.49 -0.32
CA VAL A 165 5.00 5.05 -0.48
C VAL A 165 5.25 4.35 0.86
N ASN A 166 4.30 3.52 1.29
CA ASN A 166 4.34 2.80 2.57
C ASN A 166 3.90 1.33 2.47
N GLY A 167 3.76 0.83 1.24
CA GLY A 167 3.37 -0.55 0.95
C GLY A 167 3.46 -0.85 -0.53
N THR A 168 3.26 -2.11 -0.91
CA THR A 168 3.37 -2.59 -2.28
C THR A 168 2.08 -3.27 -2.78
N PRO A 169 1.76 -3.10 -4.09
CA PRO A 169 2.38 -2.18 -5.01
C PRO A 169 2.05 -0.72 -4.66
N GLY A 170 3.03 0.18 -4.80
CA GLY A 170 2.83 1.62 -4.72
C GLY A 170 3.11 2.24 -6.08
N ASN A 171 2.11 2.83 -6.73
CA ASN A 171 2.25 3.34 -8.08
C ASN A 171 2.20 4.87 -8.08
N VAL A 172 3.29 5.53 -8.43
CA VAL A 172 3.37 6.98 -8.49
C VAL A 172 3.27 7.41 -9.95
N ILE A 173 2.20 8.10 -10.31
CA ILE A 173 2.03 8.68 -11.65
C ILE A 173 2.58 10.10 -11.60
N VAL A 174 3.61 10.39 -12.37
CA VAL A 174 4.31 11.68 -12.41
C VAL A 174 4.14 12.36 -13.75
N ASP A 175 3.69 13.62 -13.75
CA ASP A 175 3.76 14.49 -14.93
C ASP A 175 5.17 15.09 -15.02
N ARG A 176 5.95 14.65 -15.99
CA ARG A 176 7.35 15.05 -16.18
C ARG A 176 7.52 16.50 -16.61
N GLU A 177 6.46 17.16 -17.10
CA GLU A 177 6.55 18.57 -17.47
C GLU A 177 6.78 19.47 -16.25
N ASN A 178 6.17 19.13 -15.10
CA ASN A 178 6.17 19.98 -13.91
C ASN A 178 6.50 19.24 -12.59
N GLY A 179 6.66 17.91 -12.61
CA GLY A 179 6.93 17.09 -11.44
C GLY A 179 5.72 16.85 -10.56
N ASN A 180 4.52 17.24 -10.97
CA ASN A 180 3.31 16.92 -10.20
C ASN A 180 3.04 15.43 -10.25
N TYR A 181 2.59 14.87 -9.12
CA TYR A 181 2.39 13.44 -9.01
C TYR A 181 1.17 13.05 -8.18
N ILE A 182 0.73 11.81 -8.36
CA ILE A 182 -0.27 11.17 -7.52
C ILE A 182 0.16 9.75 -7.18
N LEU A 183 -0.02 9.35 -5.92
CA LEU A 183 0.22 7.97 -5.47
C LEU A 183 -1.08 7.16 -5.56
N VAL A 184 -1.06 6.08 -6.34
CA VAL A 184 -2.08 5.03 -6.37
C VAL A 184 -1.53 3.86 -5.55
N SER A 185 -1.91 3.78 -4.26
CA SER A 185 -1.35 2.82 -3.30
C SER A 185 -2.18 1.55 -3.26
N GLY A 186 -1.68 0.48 -3.86
CA GLY A 186 -2.32 -0.83 -3.93
C GLY A 186 -2.50 -1.35 -5.36
N ALA A 187 -2.91 -2.62 -5.49
CA ALA A 187 -3.16 -3.30 -6.75
C ALA A 187 -4.55 -2.93 -7.30
N TYR A 188 -4.72 -1.70 -7.74
CA TYR A 188 -5.96 -1.21 -8.33
C TYR A 188 -6.15 -1.65 -9.78
N PRO A 189 -7.40 -1.72 -10.27
CA PRO A 189 -7.68 -1.99 -11.67
C PRO A 189 -7.21 -0.84 -12.59
N VAL A 190 -7.05 -1.16 -13.87
CA VAL A 190 -6.57 -0.26 -14.93
C VAL A 190 -7.31 1.08 -14.95
N ASP A 191 -8.64 1.04 -14.78
CA ASP A 191 -9.50 2.23 -14.85
C ASP A 191 -9.12 3.31 -13.81
N GLU A 192 -8.59 2.93 -12.64
CA GLU A 192 -8.16 3.91 -11.64
C GLU A 192 -6.98 4.75 -12.14
N PHE A 193 -6.02 4.14 -12.79
CA PHE A 193 -4.88 4.83 -13.39
C PHE A 193 -5.30 5.71 -14.57
N VAL A 194 -6.15 5.15 -15.42
CA VAL A 194 -6.69 5.86 -16.59
C VAL A 194 -7.49 7.09 -16.17
N ASN A 195 -8.33 6.94 -15.15
CA ASN A 195 -9.12 8.04 -14.60
C ASN A 195 -8.21 9.10 -13.97
N ALA A 196 -7.21 8.71 -13.17
CA ALA A 196 -6.28 9.64 -12.55
C ALA A 196 -5.56 10.50 -13.59
N ILE A 197 -5.07 9.90 -14.68
CA ILE A 197 -4.39 10.61 -15.77
C ILE A 197 -5.38 11.53 -16.52
N ASN A 198 -6.57 11.04 -16.86
CA ASN A 198 -7.57 11.81 -17.60
C ASN A 198 -8.12 12.99 -16.79
N GLU A 199 -8.41 12.79 -15.52
CA GLU A 199 -8.86 13.85 -14.61
C GLU A 199 -7.80 14.97 -14.53
N TYR A 200 -6.53 14.60 -14.35
CA TYR A 200 -5.43 15.57 -14.34
C TYR A 200 -5.29 16.32 -15.67
N LYS A 201 -5.33 15.62 -16.81
CA LYS A 201 -5.30 16.23 -18.16
C LYS A 201 -6.47 17.20 -18.36
N ASN A 202 -7.60 16.98 -17.71
CA ASN A 202 -8.79 17.85 -17.74
C ASN A 202 -8.77 18.95 -16.66
N GLY A 203 -7.67 19.14 -15.95
CA GLY A 203 -7.46 20.24 -15.02
C GLY A 203 -7.92 19.95 -13.59
N ALA A 204 -8.10 18.67 -13.20
CA ALA A 204 -8.32 18.33 -11.81
C ALA A 204 -7.06 18.63 -10.97
N GLU A 205 -7.28 19.21 -9.79
CA GLU A 205 -6.21 19.55 -8.85
C GLU A 205 -5.96 18.39 -7.85
N ASN A 206 -5.89 17.15 -8.38
CA ASN A 206 -5.73 15.92 -7.58
C ASN A 206 -4.27 15.42 -7.52
N TYR A 207 -3.33 16.13 -8.12
CA TYR A 207 -1.91 15.83 -8.06
C TYR A 207 -1.21 16.71 -7.02
N VAL A 208 -0.22 16.10 -6.34
CA VAL A 208 0.68 16.81 -5.42
C VAL A 208 1.73 17.56 -6.25
N ALA A 209 2.00 18.81 -5.88
CA ALA A 209 3.05 19.58 -6.53
C ALA A 209 4.43 19.11 -6.07
N GLY A 210 5.16 18.41 -6.94
CA GLY A 210 6.51 17.90 -6.66
C GLY A 210 7.63 18.79 -7.21
N GLY A 211 7.33 19.59 -8.24
CA GLY A 211 8.28 20.54 -8.82
C GLY A 211 9.56 19.90 -9.36
N ASP A 212 10.64 20.69 -9.38
CA ASP A 212 11.92 20.27 -9.95
C ASP A 212 12.56 19.10 -9.20
N GLU A 213 12.30 18.93 -7.92
CA GLU A 213 12.84 17.82 -7.13
C GLU A 213 12.34 16.47 -7.68
N VAL A 214 11.02 16.30 -7.77
CA VAL A 214 10.40 15.09 -8.30
C VAL A 214 10.79 14.88 -9.78
N LYS A 215 10.77 15.95 -10.56
CA LYS A 215 11.16 15.89 -11.97
C LYS A 215 12.58 15.36 -12.16
N ASN A 216 13.55 15.92 -11.45
CA ASN A 216 14.96 15.49 -11.56
C ASN A 216 15.15 14.04 -11.09
N VAL A 217 14.46 13.61 -10.04
CA VAL A 217 14.52 12.21 -9.56
C VAL A 217 13.96 11.26 -10.61
N VAL A 218 12.85 11.58 -11.25
CA VAL A 218 12.27 10.72 -12.29
C VAL A 218 13.12 10.70 -13.55
N GLU A 219 13.70 11.84 -13.98
CA GLU A 219 14.65 11.87 -15.10
C GLU A 219 15.90 11.03 -14.82
N ASP A 220 16.43 11.06 -13.58
CA ASP A 220 17.54 10.21 -13.19
C ASP A 220 17.16 8.72 -13.24
N MET A 221 15.96 8.35 -12.76
CA MET A 221 15.44 6.99 -12.89
C MET A 221 15.40 6.55 -14.35
N LEU A 222 14.81 7.35 -15.24
CA LEU A 222 14.68 7.02 -16.65
C LEU A 222 16.04 6.88 -17.36
N ALA A 223 17.06 7.56 -16.88
CA ALA A 223 18.40 7.47 -17.44
C ALA A 223 19.19 6.22 -16.98
N ASN A 224 18.85 5.66 -15.81
CA ASN A 224 19.69 4.65 -15.15
C ASN A 224 19.00 3.29 -14.93
N VAL A 225 17.71 3.14 -15.23
CA VAL A 225 16.98 1.88 -15.06
C VAL A 225 16.27 1.45 -16.33
N PRO A 226 15.93 0.16 -16.49
CA PRO A 226 15.10 -0.28 -17.61
C PRO A 226 13.74 0.44 -17.62
N VAL A 227 13.32 0.92 -18.80
CA VAL A 227 12.08 1.65 -19.01
C VAL A 227 11.13 0.82 -19.88
N ARG A 228 9.86 0.70 -19.49
CA ARG A 228 8.79 0.18 -20.34
C ARG A 228 8.08 1.34 -21.04
N GLY A 229 7.88 1.24 -22.34
CA GLY A 229 7.22 2.26 -23.16
C GLY A 229 8.19 3.30 -23.73
N ASP A 230 7.67 4.46 -24.17
CA ASP A 230 8.46 5.52 -24.76
C ASP A 230 9.23 6.31 -23.67
N ALA A 231 10.55 6.35 -23.77
CA ALA A 231 11.39 7.11 -22.82
C ALA A 231 11.06 8.62 -22.80
N ASN A 232 10.43 9.16 -23.85
CA ASN A 232 10.02 10.56 -23.94
C ASN A 232 8.55 10.81 -23.52
N ALA A 233 7.84 9.79 -23.01
CA ALA A 233 6.47 9.94 -22.58
C ALA A 233 6.33 11.05 -21.53
N ARG A 234 5.20 11.76 -21.56
CA ARG A 234 4.90 12.85 -20.60
C ARG A 234 4.71 12.33 -19.18
N PHE A 235 3.99 11.23 -19.05
CA PHE A 235 3.71 10.63 -17.74
C PHE A 235 4.59 9.41 -17.51
N THR A 236 5.20 9.33 -16.33
CA THR A 236 5.92 8.14 -15.86
C THR A 236 5.18 7.52 -14.70
N ILE A 237 4.90 6.23 -14.77
CA ILE A 237 4.45 5.43 -13.63
C ILE A 237 5.70 4.82 -12.97
N VAL A 238 6.02 5.28 -11.76
CA VAL A 238 7.05 4.66 -10.92
C VAL A 238 6.36 3.61 -10.06
N GLU A 239 6.55 2.34 -10.40
CA GLU A 239 5.95 1.20 -9.71
C GLU A 239 6.89 0.69 -8.62
N TYR A 240 6.55 0.93 -7.36
CA TYR A 240 7.22 0.35 -6.20
C TYR A 240 6.64 -1.03 -5.93
N THR A 241 7.45 -2.06 -6.09
CA THR A 241 7.02 -3.46 -6.13
C THR A 241 7.95 -4.38 -5.35
N GLU A 242 7.52 -5.61 -5.09
CA GLU A 242 8.27 -6.64 -4.38
C GLU A 242 7.85 -8.03 -4.86
N LEU A 243 8.81 -8.91 -5.16
CA LEU A 243 8.54 -10.24 -5.73
C LEU A 243 7.79 -11.19 -4.78
N LEU A 244 7.93 -11.04 -3.46
CA LEU A 244 7.20 -11.86 -2.48
C LEU A 244 5.82 -11.30 -2.12
N CYS A 245 5.45 -10.12 -2.64
CA CYS A 245 4.16 -9.52 -2.34
C CYS A 245 3.03 -10.10 -3.20
N PRO A 246 2.00 -10.75 -2.62
CA PRO A 246 0.91 -11.35 -3.38
C PRO A 246 0.08 -10.32 -4.13
N PHE A 247 0.00 -9.08 -3.63
CA PHE A 247 -0.68 -8.00 -4.32
C PHE A 247 0.11 -7.50 -5.54
N CYS A 248 1.45 -7.51 -5.48
CA CYS A 248 2.30 -7.18 -6.63
C CYS A 248 2.20 -8.27 -7.71
N GLN A 249 2.22 -9.54 -7.30
CA GLN A 249 1.99 -10.66 -8.20
C GLN A 249 0.66 -10.50 -8.96
N ARG A 250 -0.44 -10.27 -8.23
CA ARG A 250 -1.76 -10.05 -8.83
C ARG A 250 -1.78 -8.83 -9.76
N HIS A 251 -1.15 -7.72 -9.37
CA HIS A 251 -1.06 -6.50 -10.17
C HIS A 251 -0.35 -6.75 -11.51
N SER A 252 0.74 -7.48 -11.47
CA SER A 252 1.49 -7.91 -12.65
C SER A 252 0.69 -8.89 -13.53
N GLN A 253 0.09 -9.93 -12.92
CA GLN A 253 -0.72 -10.92 -13.64
C GLN A 253 -1.98 -10.32 -14.28
N ALA A 254 -2.55 -9.28 -13.69
CA ALA A 254 -3.64 -8.51 -14.29
C ALA A 254 -3.19 -7.62 -15.44
N TRP A 255 -1.89 -7.58 -15.77
CA TRP A 255 -1.33 -6.78 -16.86
C TRP A 255 -1.63 -5.28 -16.72
N THR A 256 -1.79 -4.79 -15.47
CA THR A 256 -2.36 -3.48 -15.17
C THR A 256 -1.56 -2.33 -15.77
N ILE A 257 -0.26 -2.25 -15.48
CA ILE A 257 0.59 -1.15 -15.98
C ILE A 257 0.72 -1.18 -17.50
N ASN A 258 0.87 -2.37 -18.08
CA ASN A 258 0.94 -2.53 -19.53
C ASN A 258 -0.35 -2.07 -20.21
N SER A 259 -1.51 -2.43 -19.65
CA SER A 259 -2.83 -1.99 -20.16
C SER A 259 -3.04 -0.48 -20.05
N VAL A 260 -2.49 0.18 -19.03
CA VAL A 260 -2.49 1.64 -18.96
C VAL A 260 -1.64 2.24 -20.08
N MET A 261 -0.44 1.73 -20.30
CA MET A 261 0.43 2.21 -21.39
C MET A 261 -0.19 1.98 -22.78
N GLU A 262 -0.92 0.87 -22.97
CA GLU A 262 -1.66 0.59 -24.21
C GLU A 262 -2.79 1.61 -24.46
N GLN A 263 -3.43 2.13 -23.41
CA GLN A 263 -4.47 3.15 -23.52
C GLN A 263 -3.89 4.56 -23.73
N PHE A 264 -2.64 4.79 -23.36
CA PHE A 264 -1.94 6.05 -23.54
C PHE A 264 -0.62 5.84 -24.30
N PRO A 265 -0.67 5.33 -25.54
CA PRO A 265 0.54 5.08 -26.32
C PRO A 265 1.31 6.38 -26.49
N TRP A 266 2.63 6.34 -26.27
CA TRP A 266 3.56 7.48 -26.31
C TRP A 266 3.40 8.54 -25.21
N GLU A 267 2.31 8.52 -24.46
CA GLU A 267 2.06 9.47 -23.37
C GLU A 267 2.46 8.92 -21.99
N VAL A 268 2.47 7.60 -21.81
CA VAL A 268 2.78 6.94 -20.54
C VAL A 268 3.89 5.92 -20.73
N ASN A 269 4.89 5.98 -19.86
CA ASN A 269 5.89 4.93 -19.66
C ASN A 269 5.92 4.47 -18.21
N SER A 270 6.69 3.43 -17.91
CA SER A 270 6.88 3.01 -16.53
C SER A 270 8.30 2.55 -16.22
N VAL A 271 8.67 2.73 -14.96
CA VAL A 271 9.87 2.17 -14.34
C VAL A 271 9.49 1.43 -13.07
N SER A 272 10.16 0.32 -12.77
CA SER A 272 9.98 -0.41 -11.52
C SER A 272 11.06 -0.04 -10.50
N ARG A 273 10.65 0.09 -9.24
CA ARG A 273 11.51 0.32 -8.09
C ARG A 273 11.18 -0.68 -7.01
N HIS A 274 12.13 -0.98 -6.16
CA HIS A 274 11.93 -1.92 -5.06
C HIS A 274 11.44 -1.23 -3.80
N PHE A 275 10.46 -1.87 -3.11
CA PHE A 275 10.02 -1.45 -1.78
C PHE A 275 9.74 -2.71 -0.94
N ILE A 276 10.63 -3.01 0.00
CA ILE A 276 10.67 -4.29 0.71
C ILE A 276 9.85 -4.26 1.98
N ILE A 277 8.93 -5.21 2.11
CA ILE A 277 8.08 -5.41 3.30
C ILE A 277 8.11 -6.85 3.84
N HIS A 278 8.64 -7.81 3.06
CA HIS A 278 8.70 -9.24 3.46
C HIS A 278 10.12 -9.70 3.86
N GLY A 279 10.95 -8.77 4.35
CA GLY A 279 12.22 -9.09 5.00
C GLY A 279 13.38 -9.43 4.07
N ASP A 280 14.38 -10.14 4.60
CA ASP A 280 15.70 -10.31 3.96
C ASP A 280 15.64 -11.09 2.65
N GLU A 281 14.74 -12.06 2.53
CA GLU A 281 14.58 -12.83 1.29
C GLU A 281 14.09 -11.94 0.13
N ALA A 282 13.10 -11.09 0.39
CA ALA A 282 12.62 -10.12 -0.58
C ALA A 282 13.72 -9.11 -0.97
N LEU A 283 14.56 -8.70 0.00
CA LEU A 283 15.70 -7.82 -0.25
C LEU A 283 16.74 -8.50 -1.15
N GLN A 284 17.01 -9.80 -0.95
CA GLN A 284 17.93 -10.56 -1.82
C GLN A 284 17.36 -10.68 -3.25
N LEU A 285 16.09 -10.96 -3.40
CA LEU A 285 15.42 -11.02 -4.72
C LEU A 285 15.48 -9.66 -5.43
N ALA A 286 15.20 -8.58 -4.73
CA ALA A 286 15.29 -7.22 -5.25
C ALA A 286 16.73 -6.88 -5.70
N SER A 287 17.73 -7.21 -4.87
CA SER A 287 19.14 -7.02 -5.19
C SER A 287 19.57 -7.82 -6.42
N ALA A 288 19.05 -9.04 -6.56
CA ALA A 288 19.28 -9.89 -7.74
C ALA A 288 18.64 -9.30 -9.01
N MET A 289 17.46 -8.67 -8.88
CA MET A 289 16.83 -7.96 -10.01
C MET A 289 17.67 -6.78 -10.49
N GLU A 290 18.31 -6.03 -9.59
CA GLU A 290 19.21 -4.94 -9.96
C GLU A 290 20.50 -5.47 -10.64
N CYS A 291 21.01 -6.64 -10.21
CA CYS A 291 22.07 -7.34 -10.93
C CYS A 291 21.66 -7.70 -12.37
N ILE A 292 20.40 -8.11 -12.56
CA ILE A 292 19.87 -8.42 -13.89
C ILE A 292 19.73 -7.13 -14.72
N ALA A 293 19.27 -6.04 -14.10
CA ALA A 293 19.18 -4.74 -14.76
C ALA A 293 20.55 -4.26 -15.28
N GLU A 294 21.64 -4.45 -14.51
CA GLU A 294 23.02 -4.11 -14.91
C GLU A 294 23.50 -5.01 -16.05
N LEU A 295 23.35 -6.33 -15.90
CA LEU A 295 23.97 -7.32 -16.77
C LEU A 295 23.20 -7.56 -18.07
N ASN A 296 21.87 -7.46 -18.02
CA ASN A 296 20.97 -7.70 -19.14
C ASN A 296 19.67 -6.88 -18.99
N PRO A 297 19.72 -5.57 -19.25
CA PRO A 297 18.57 -4.69 -19.13
C PRO A 297 17.33 -5.15 -19.91
N SER A 298 17.55 -5.83 -21.03
CA SER A 298 16.45 -6.32 -21.89
C SER A 298 15.67 -7.47 -21.27
N ALA A 299 16.27 -8.25 -20.35
CA ALA A 299 15.61 -9.34 -19.65
C ALA A 299 14.89 -8.88 -18.37
N TYR A 300 15.09 -7.65 -17.92
CA TYR A 300 14.63 -7.18 -16.61
C TYR A 300 13.12 -7.38 -16.40
N TYR A 301 12.31 -6.80 -17.26
CA TYR A 301 10.84 -6.89 -17.12
C TYR A 301 10.30 -8.28 -17.40
N GLU A 302 10.86 -9.00 -18.38
CA GLU A 302 10.46 -10.37 -18.64
C GLU A 302 10.79 -11.29 -17.46
N THR A 303 11.91 -11.04 -16.76
CA THR A 303 12.23 -11.74 -15.51
C THR A 303 11.23 -11.46 -14.41
N PHE A 304 10.79 -10.20 -14.22
CA PHE A 304 9.72 -9.88 -13.28
C PHE A 304 8.42 -10.60 -13.60
N GLU A 305 8.01 -10.57 -14.86
CA GLU A 305 6.76 -11.17 -15.32
C GLU A 305 6.77 -12.69 -15.16
N GLU A 306 7.86 -13.37 -15.51
CA GLU A 306 8.00 -14.81 -15.30
C GLU A 306 8.05 -15.17 -13.81
N ALA A 307 8.77 -14.40 -12.99
CA ALA A 307 8.83 -14.62 -11.55
C ALA A 307 7.45 -14.43 -10.87
N PHE A 308 6.63 -13.52 -11.36
CA PHE A 308 5.26 -13.30 -10.85
C PHE A 308 4.23 -14.31 -11.36
N LYS A 309 4.51 -15.09 -12.41
CA LYS A 309 3.58 -16.14 -12.87
C LYS A 309 3.45 -17.29 -11.88
N GLY A 310 4.37 -17.38 -10.94
CA GLY A 310 4.49 -18.52 -10.05
C GLY A 310 5.08 -19.71 -10.78
N LEU A 311 6.18 -20.18 -10.33
CA LEU A 311 6.86 -21.37 -10.87
C LEU A 311 6.15 -22.63 -10.45
#